data_0aaa16eedfda25e4d67e2464ec020a53
#
_entry.id   0aaa16eedfda25e4d67e2464ec020a53
#
_cell.length_a   1.000
_cell.length_b   1.000
_cell.length_c   1.000
_cell.angle_alpha   90.00
_cell.angle_beta   90.00
_cell.angle_gamma   90.00
#
_symmetry.space_group_name_H-M   'P 1'
#
loop_
_entity.id
_entity.type
_entity.pdbx_description
1 polymer ?
#
loop_
_entity_poly.entity_id
_entity_poly.type
_entity_poly.pdbx_seq_one_letter_code
_entity_poly.pdbx_strand_id
1 'polypeptide(L)'
;DELVIVKAKSVDSKKKIKNALKQYQKNLMENMHQYPANQLKVQASKVYVKGNYVCFFVLGSIDSKTEQKSDEKVIAAYKKQNEKAVNAIKKLYK
;
A
#
# COMPACT_ATOMS: atom_id res chain seq x y z
N ASP A 1 -1.33 0.15 -10.28
CA ASP A 1 -0.91 1.03 -9.17
C ASP A 1 -2.11 1.77 -8.61
N GLU A 2 -2.13 1.93 -7.30
CA GLU A 2 -3.20 2.65 -6.63
C GLU A 2 -2.63 3.51 -5.51
N LEU A 3 -3.06 4.76 -5.46
CA LEU A 3 -2.64 5.71 -4.43
C LEU A 3 -3.87 6.45 -3.93
N VAL A 4 -4.15 6.32 -2.63
CA VAL A 4 -5.26 7.03 -1.97
C VAL A 4 -4.68 7.88 -0.85
N ILE A 5 -5.03 9.16 -0.83
CA ILE A 5 -4.66 10.10 0.23
C ILE A 5 -5.93 10.79 0.72
N VAL A 6 -6.25 10.62 2.00
CA VAL A 6 -7.46 11.21 2.60
C VAL A 6 -7.07 12.04 3.80
N LYS A 7 -7.58 13.28 3.84
CA LYS A 7 -7.42 14.15 4.99
C LYS A 7 -8.61 13.96 5.94
N ALA A 8 -8.34 13.57 7.18
CA ALA A 8 -9.35 13.37 8.18
C ALA A 8 -9.70 14.70 8.87
N LYS A 9 -10.98 14.89 9.21
CA LYS A 9 -11.46 16.10 9.88
C LYS A 9 -11.31 16.03 11.40
N SER A 10 -11.21 14.82 11.95
CA SER A 10 -11.15 14.59 13.40
C SER A 10 -10.39 13.30 13.68
N VAL A 11 -10.08 13.07 14.97
CA VAL A 11 -9.45 11.82 15.40
C VAL A 11 -10.38 10.63 15.13
N ASP A 12 -11.67 10.78 15.35
CA ASP A 12 -12.63 9.71 15.08
C ASP A 12 -12.74 9.39 13.59
N SER A 13 -12.82 10.42 12.74
CA SER A 13 -12.81 10.25 11.28
C SER A 13 -11.55 9.54 10.82
N LYS A 14 -10.39 9.89 11.38
CA LYS A 14 -9.10 9.28 11.05
C LYS A 14 -9.12 7.78 11.34
N LYS A 15 -9.66 7.37 12.49
CA LYS A 15 -9.78 5.95 12.83
C LYS A 15 -10.69 5.21 11.85
N LYS A 16 -11.83 5.80 11.50
CA LYS A 16 -12.79 5.21 10.56
C LYS A 16 -12.17 5.05 9.18
N ILE A 17 -11.45 6.05 8.69
CA ILE A 17 -10.79 6.03 7.39
C ILE A 17 -9.70 4.96 7.39
N LYS A 18 -8.86 4.90 8.43
CA LYS A 18 -7.81 3.91 8.56
C LYS A 18 -8.39 2.49 8.54
N ASN A 19 -9.47 2.25 9.29
CA ASN A 19 -10.12 0.94 9.33
C ASN A 19 -10.74 0.58 7.99
N ALA A 20 -11.36 1.54 7.30
CA ALA A 20 -11.94 1.33 5.98
C ALA A 20 -10.85 0.96 4.96
N LEU A 21 -9.70 1.63 4.99
CA LEU A 21 -8.59 1.30 4.09
C LEU A 21 -7.96 -0.05 4.39
N LYS A 22 -7.86 -0.42 5.67
CA LYS A 22 -7.39 -1.76 6.05
C LYS A 22 -8.36 -2.84 5.58
N GLN A 23 -9.67 -2.60 5.68
CA GLN A 23 -10.67 -3.54 5.18
C GLN A 23 -10.61 -3.64 3.65
N TYR A 24 -10.41 -2.53 2.96
CA TYR A 24 -10.21 -2.51 1.52
C TYR A 24 -8.99 -3.33 1.11
N GLN A 25 -7.88 -3.16 1.81
CA GLN A 25 -6.66 -3.94 1.61
C GLN A 25 -6.92 -5.44 1.76
N LYS A 26 -7.63 -5.82 2.82
CA LYS A 26 -8.00 -7.21 3.06
C LYS A 26 -8.87 -7.77 1.94
N ASN A 27 -9.85 -6.99 1.50
CA ASN A 27 -10.74 -7.40 0.40
C ASN A 27 -9.97 -7.59 -0.90
N LEU A 28 -9.00 -6.73 -1.19
CA LEU A 28 -8.14 -6.89 -2.36
C LEU A 28 -7.35 -8.20 -2.31
N MET A 29 -6.80 -8.54 -1.15
CA MET A 29 -6.06 -9.78 -0.97
C MET A 29 -6.95 -11.01 -1.19
N GLU A 30 -8.18 -10.98 -0.67
CA GLU A 30 -9.13 -12.08 -0.80
C GLU A 30 -9.63 -12.25 -2.23
N ASN A 31 -9.80 -11.15 -2.98
CA ASN A 31 -10.36 -11.17 -4.33
C ASN A 31 -9.33 -11.36 -5.44
N MET A 32 -8.04 -11.39 -5.10
CA MET A 32 -6.97 -11.46 -6.10
C MET A 32 -6.41 -12.86 -6.33
N HIS A 33 -7.15 -13.91 -5.95
CA HIS A 33 -6.73 -15.30 -6.16
C HIS A 33 -6.51 -15.64 -7.63
N GLN A 34 -7.23 -14.96 -8.53
CA GLN A 34 -7.16 -15.21 -9.97
C GLN A 34 -5.94 -14.57 -10.64
N TYR A 35 -5.22 -13.70 -9.93
CA TYR A 35 -4.10 -12.93 -10.48
C TYR A 35 -2.90 -12.99 -9.53
N PRO A 36 -2.15 -14.11 -9.54
CA PRO A 36 -1.06 -14.32 -8.57
C PRO A 36 -0.01 -13.21 -8.54
N ALA A 37 0.34 -12.65 -9.69
CA ALA A 37 1.32 -11.56 -9.76
C ALA A 37 0.83 -10.31 -9.02
N ASN A 38 -0.46 -9.97 -9.20
CA ASN A 38 -1.07 -8.83 -8.50
C ASN A 38 -1.25 -9.11 -7.01
N GLN A 39 -1.45 -10.36 -6.64
CA GLN A 39 -1.59 -10.75 -5.24
C GLN A 39 -0.34 -10.42 -4.44
N LEU A 40 0.84 -10.68 -4.97
CA LEU A 40 2.10 -10.35 -4.31
C LEU A 40 2.28 -8.84 -4.15
N LYS A 41 1.88 -8.08 -5.16
CA LYS A 41 1.89 -6.62 -5.10
C LYS A 41 0.96 -6.09 -3.99
N VAL A 42 -0.25 -6.65 -3.90
CA VAL A 42 -1.23 -6.27 -2.87
C VAL A 42 -0.75 -6.65 -1.48
N GLN A 43 -0.08 -7.79 -1.32
CA GLN A 43 0.51 -8.18 -0.03
C GLN A 43 1.57 -7.17 0.45
N ALA A 44 2.22 -6.48 -0.46
CA ALA A 44 3.20 -5.44 -0.13
C ALA A 44 2.57 -4.06 0.07
N SER A 45 1.26 -3.91 -0.14
CA SER A 45 0.55 -2.65 0.01
C SER A 45 0.65 -2.11 1.44
N LYS A 46 0.50 -0.80 1.58
CA LYS A 46 0.71 -0.13 2.86
C LYS A 46 -0.38 0.88 3.17
N VAL A 47 -0.87 0.84 4.41
CA VAL A 47 -1.68 1.91 5.00
C VAL A 47 -0.74 2.74 5.88
N TYR A 48 -0.66 4.03 5.62
CA TYR A 48 0.25 4.94 6.31
C TYR A 48 -0.49 6.15 6.85
N VAL A 49 -0.21 6.52 8.10
CA VAL A 49 -0.86 7.65 8.76
C VAL A 49 0.20 8.70 9.08
N LYS A 50 -0.05 9.93 8.66
CA LYS A 50 0.81 11.09 8.95
C LYS A 50 -0.08 12.27 9.36
N GLY A 51 -0.02 12.67 10.65
CA GLY A 51 -0.90 13.71 11.17
C GLY A 51 -2.37 13.38 10.92
N ASN A 52 -3.07 14.23 10.18
CA ASN A 52 -4.48 14.02 9.83
C ASN A 52 -4.68 13.32 8.49
N TYR A 53 -3.60 12.89 7.83
CA TYR A 53 -3.67 12.21 6.54
C TYR A 53 -3.59 10.71 6.73
N VAL A 54 -4.47 9.99 6.03
CA VAL A 54 -4.43 8.53 5.96
C VAL A 54 -4.22 8.16 4.51
N CYS A 55 -3.19 7.33 4.25
CA CYS A 55 -2.77 6.99 2.90
C CYS A 55 -2.79 5.49 2.70
N PHE A 56 -3.08 5.07 1.47
CA PHE A 56 -3.02 3.68 1.05
C PHE A 56 -2.23 3.58 -0.25
N PHE A 57 -1.26 2.66 -0.27
CA PHE A 57 -0.36 2.49 -1.41
C PHE A 57 -0.38 1.05 -1.92
N VAL A 58 -0.62 0.89 -3.22
CA VAL A 58 -0.32 -0.32 -3.98
C VAL A 58 0.48 0.15 -5.19
N LEU A 59 1.77 0.32 -5.02
CA LEU A 59 2.63 0.99 -6.00
C LEU A 59 3.81 0.11 -6.41
N GLY A 60 4.28 0.38 -7.60
CA GLY A 60 5.55 -0.13 -8.07
C GLY A 60 5.43 -1.07 -9.25
N SER A 61 6.56 -1.30 -9.85
CA SER A 61 6.73 -2.29 -10.92
C SER A 61 8.03 -3.04 -10.67
N ILE A 62 8.10 -4.27 -11.16
CA ILE A 62 9.30 -5.08 -11.05
C ILE A 62 9.69 -5.54 -12.45
N ASP A 63 11.00 -5.75 -12.66
CA ASP A 63 11.49 -6.27 -13.93
C ASP A 63 11.27 -7.80 -13.99
N SER A 64 11.48 -8.36 -15.19
CA SER A 64 11.27 -9.79 -15.41
C SER A 64 12.23 -10.67 -14.60
N LYS A 65 13.43 -10.18 -14.31
CA LYS A 65 14.38 -10.90 -13.46
C LYS A 65 13.88 -11.02 -12.03
N THR A 66 13.32 -9.94 -11.50
CA THR A 66 12.75 -9.91 -10.16
C THR A 66 11.50 -10.79 -10.08
N GLU A 67 10.65 -10.79 -11.11
CA GLU A 67 9.46 -11.64 -11.17
C GLU A 67 9.78 -13.12 -11.06
N GLN A 68 10.95 -13.54 -11.52
CA GLN A 68 11.38 -14.94 -11.49
C GLN A 68 11.95 -15.37 -10.13
N LYS A 69 12.12 -14.43 -9.20
CA LYS A 69 12.61 -14.71 -7.86
C LYS A 69 11.49 -15.27 -6.98
N SER A 70 11.85 -15.69 -5.77
CA SER A 70 10.87 -16.18 -4.80
C SER A 70 9.82 -15.11 -4.48
N ASP A 71 8.64 -15.55 -4.03
CA ASP A 71 7.56 -14.65 -3.63
C ASP A 71 8.01 -13.64 -2.57
N GLU A 72 8.83 -14.07 -1.61
CA GLU A 72 9.37 -13.20 -0.57
C GLU A 72 10.19 -12.05 -1.16
N LYS A 73 11.02 -12.32 -2.17
CA LYS A 73 11.84 -11.30 -2.82
C LYS A 73 11.00 -10.34 -3.66
N VAL A 74 9.96 -10.87 -4.32
CA VAL A 74 9.02 -10.04 -5.09
C VAL A 74 8.26 -9.10 -4.16
N ILE A 75 7.74 -9.61 -3.06
CA ILE A 75 7.04 -8.80 -2.06
C ILE A 75 7.97 -7.73 -1.48
N ALA A 76 9.21 -8.09 -1.16
CA ALA A 76 10.20 -7.16 -0.63
C ALA A 76 10.50 -6.02 -1.62
N ALA A 77 10.57 -6.33 -2.93
CA ALA A 77 10.78 -5.32 -3.95
C ALA A 77 9.63 -4.31 -4.01
N TYR A 78 8.39 -4.78 -3.94
CA TYR A 78 7.22 -3.91 -3.90
C TYR A 78 7.17 -3.08 -2.61
N LYS A 79 7.48 -3.68 -1.45
CA LYS A 79 7.55 -2.95 -0.18
C LYS A 79 8.55 -1.81 -0.22
N LYS A 80 9.71 -2.04 -0.84
CA LYS A 80 10.73 -1.02 -0.99
C LYS A 80 10.24 0.17 -1.81
N GLN A 81 9.46 -0.08 -2.87
CA GLN A 81 8.88 0.99 -3.68
C GLN A 81 7.79 1.75 -2.93
N ASN A 82 6.96 1.06 -2.15
CA ASN A 82 5.97 1.71 -1.29
C ASN A 82 6.65 2.57 -0.21
N GLU A 83 7.79 2.16 0.33
CA GLU A 83 8.55 2.96 1.29
C GLU A 83 9.07 4.27 0.68
N LYS A 84 9.41 4.27 -0.60
CA LYS A 84 9.77 5.52 -1.31
C LYS A 84 8.61 6.50 -1.30
N ALA A 85 7.38 6.02 -1.51
CA ALA A 85 6.19 6.85 -1.46
C ALA A 85 5.94 7.38 -0.03
N VAL A 86 6.11 6.54 0.99
CA VAL A 86 6.00 6.97 2.39
C VAL A 86 7.00 8.08 2.69
N ASN A 87 8.25 7.93 2.27
CA ASN A 87 9.28 8.94 2.50
C ASN A 87 8.98 10.26 1.79
N ALA A 88 8.42 10.20 0.58
CA ALA A 88 7.99 11.39 -0.14
C ALA A 88 6.89 12.13 0.61
N ILE A 89 5.91 11.41 1.15
CA ILE A 89 4.82 12.00 1.94
C ILE A 89 5.33 12.61 3.24
N LYS A 90 6.27 11.96 3.91
CA LYS A 90 6.90 12.52 5.11
C LYS A 90 7.54 13.88 4.85
N LYS A 91 8.11 14.08 3.67
CA LYS A 91 8.72 15.35 3.26
C LYS A 91 7.69 16.42 2.94
N LEU A 92 6.58 16.02 2.30
CA LEU A 92 5.52 16.94 1.87
C LEU A 92 4.66 17.44 3.03
N TYR A 93 4.39 16.60 4.00
CA TYR A 93 3.46 16.89 5.12
C TYR A 93 4.20 16.91 6.45
N LYS A 94 5.24 17.70 6.53
CA LYS A 94 5.98 17.90 7.79
C LYS A 94 5.14 18.59 8.86
#